data_c1813c4c9f526c2cd6d5b88fbdc78f73
#
_entry.id   c1813c4c9f526c2cd6d5b88fbdc78f73
#
_cell.length_a   1.000
_cell.length_b   1.000
_cell.length_c   1.000
_cell.angle_alpha   90.00
_cell.angle_beta   90.00
_cell.angle_gamma   90.00
#
_symmetry.space_group_name_H-M   'P 1'
#
loop_
_entity.id
_entity.type
_entity.pdbx_description
1 polymer ?
#
loop_
_entity_poly.entity_id
_entity_poly.type
_entity_poly.pdbx_seq_one_letter_code
_entity_poly.pdbx_strand_id
1 'polypeptide(L)'
;AANKRKLQGFIHDESATGRTFYVEPVEVVEINNELRELEYAERREIVRILSEFTDSVRPDAELIADSGDYLAEIDMLRAKGRWASENGCVKPIVSTDDRLVLKNARHPLLQQTLRAQGREVVPLDMQLDRRKHILVISGPNAGGKSVCLKTTGIVQYMFQCGFLVPASEVSELPVFRSIFIDIGDEQSIDDDLSTYSSHLLNMKNMLAGASSATLVLIDEFGSGTEPVIGGAIAEAILERLLAKGCYGVITVSYTHL
;
A
#
# COMPACT_ATOMS: atom_id res chain seq x y z
N ALA A 1 -72.72 -11.98 -3.18
CA ALA A 1 -73.74 -11.73 -2.13
C ALA A 1 -74.54 -12.97 -1.78
N ALA A 2 -74.94 -13.82 -2.74
CA ALA A 2 -75.82 -14.97 -2.53
C ALA A 2 -75.20 -16.09 -1.63
N ASN A 3 -73.90 -16.19 -1.52
CA ASN A 3 -73.19 -17.22 -0.74
C ASN A 3 -72.57 -16.72 0.56
N LYS A 4 -72.82 -15.47 0.96
CA LYS A 4 -72.26 -14.84 2.17
C LYS A 4 -72.56 -15.61 3.46
N ARG A 5 -73.68 -16.35 3.51
CA ARG A 5 -74.12 -17.13 4.66
C ARG A 5 -73.68 -18.60 4.67
N LYS A 6 -73.02 -19.06 3.59
CA LYS A 6 -72.63 -20.48 3.43
C LYS A 6 -71.20 -20.77 3.95
N LEU A 7 -70.35 -19.76 4.02
CA LEU A 7 -69.00 -19.87 4.51
C LEU A 7 -68.92 -19.17 5.89
N GLN A 8 -68.58 -19.92 6.92
CA GLN A 8 -68.18 -19.36 8.21
C GLN A 8 -66.76 -18.85 8.10
N GLY A 9 -66.57 -17.53 8.25
CA GLY A 9 -65.25 -16.93 8.11
C GLY A 9 -65.25 -15.42 8.37
N PHE A 10 -64.06 -14.83 8.40
CA PHE A 10 -63.85 -13.39 8.57
C PHE A 10 -63.92 -12.70 7.21
N ILE A 11 -64.64 -11.60 7.10
CA ILE A 11 -64.69 -10.77 5.92
C ILE A 11 -63.59 -9.73 6.03
N HIS A 12 -62.58 -9.81 5.12
CA HIS A 12 -61.45 -8.87 5.11
C HIS A 12 -61.75 -7.61 4.32
N ASP A 13 -62.47 -7.74 3.19
CA ASP A 13 -62.74 -6.61 2.31
C ASP A 13 -64.00 -6.85 1.45
N GLU A 14 -64.53 -5.75 0.89
CA GLU A 14 -65.67 -5.73 0.00
C GLU A 14 -65.27 -4.96 -1.26
N SER A 15 -65.64 -5.49 -2.44
CA SER A 15 -65.42 -4.75 -3.68
C SER A 15 -66.23 -3.45 -3.72
N ALA A 16 -65.71 -2.42 -4.41
CA ALA A 16 -66.32 -1.10 -4.55
C ALA A 16 -67.80 -1.13 -5.01
N THR A 17 -68.26 -2.24 -5.59
CA THR A 17 -69.62 -2.46 -6.07
C THR A 17 -70.49 -3.27 -5.13
N GLY A 18 -69.95 -3.72 -3.96
CA GLY A 18 -70.67 -4.54 -3.00
C GLY A 18 -71.04 -5.95 -3.46
N ARG A 19 -70.53 -6.38 -4.62
CA ARG A 19 -70.91 -7.66 -5.24
C ARG A 19 -70.04 -8.83 -4.86
N THR A 20 -68.77 -8.55 -4.46
CA THR A 20 -67.76 -9.57 -4.08
C THR A 20 -67.24 -9.28 -2.69
N PHE A 21 -67.10 -10.31 -1.86
CA PHE A 21 -66.50 -10.25 -0.53
C PHE A 21 -65.31 -11.18 -0.52
N TYR A 22 -64.23 -10.71 0.14
CA TYR A 22 -63.07 -11.53 0.46
C TYR A 22 -63.27 -12.11 1.85
N VAL A 23 -63.54 -13.42 1.90
CA VAL A 23 -63.85 -14.13 3.18
C VAL A 23 -62.72 -15.11 3.40
N GLU A 24 -62.08 -15.03 4.56
CA GLU A 24 -61.14 -16.05 5.04
C GLU A 24 -61.98 -17.08 5.86
N PRO A 25 -62.04 -18.36 5.49
CA PRO A 25 -62.72 -19.40 6.22
C PRO A 25 -62.07 -19.59 7.61
N VAL A 26 -62.85 -19.96 8.64
CA VAL A 26 -62.35 -20.16 10.02
C VAL A 26 -61.22 -21.19 10.03
N GLU A 27 -61.36 -22.28 9.29
CA GLU A 27 -60.36 -23.33 9.16
C GLU A 27 -59.02 -22.82 8.61
N VAL A 28 -59.06 -21.85 7.67
CA VAL A 28 -57.85 -21.23 7.07
C VAL A 28 -57.19 -20.31 8.14
N VAL A 29 -57.99 -19.55 8.88
CA VAL A 29 -57.46 -18.71 9.99
C VAL A 29 -56.77 -19.55 11.04
N GLU A 30 -57.38 -20.67 11.45
CA GLU A 30 -56.77 -21.59 12.43
C GLU A 30 -55.44 -22.16 11.91
N ILE A 31 -55.41 -22.65 10.66
CA ILE A 31 -54.19 -23.17 10.04
C ILE A 31 -53.10 -22.08 9.94
N ASN A 32 -53.47 -20.86 9.52
CA ASN A 32 -52.53 -19.73 9.42
C ASN A 32 -51.99 -19.33 10.78
N ASN A 33 -52.80 -19.38 11.86
CA ASN A 33 -52.37 -19.13 13.21
C ASN A 33 -51.40 -20.22 13.69
N GLU A 34 -51.71 -21.48 13.46
CA GLU A 34 -50.82 -22.61 13.79
C GLU A 34 -49.50 -22.50 13.02
N LEU A 35 -49.54 -22.15 11.73
CA LEU A 35 -48.32 -21.91 10.93
C LEU A 35 -47.44 -20.80 11.55
N ARG A 36 -48.06 -19.67 11.94
CA ARG A 36 -47.34 -18.57 12.56
C ARG A 36 -46.75 -18.98 13.93
N GLU A 37 -47.47 -19.75 14.68
CA GLU A 37 -46.95 -20.26 15.96
C GLU A 37 -45.75 -21.18 15.79
N LEU A 38 -45.77 -22.03 14.74
CA LEU A 38 -44.65 -22.89 14.37
C LEU A 38 -43.45 -22.06 13.87
N GLU A 39 -43.68 -21.04 13.06
CA GLU A 39 -42.62 -20.11 12.61
C GLU A 39 -41.98 -19.37 13.80
N TYR A 40 -42.79 -18.92 14.77
CA TYR A 40 -42.24 -18.30 15.98
C TYR A 40 -41.50 -19.31 16.87
N ALA A 41 -41.98 -20.55 16.93
CA ALA A 41 -41.30 -21.61 17.68
C ALA A 41 -39.94 -21.95 17.06
N GLU A 42 -39.89 -22.09 15.74
CA GLU A 42 -38.63 -22.29 14.99
C GLU A 42 -37.65 -21.14 15.25
N ARG A 43 -38.09 -19.88 15.14
CA ARG A 43 -37.27 -18.72 15.39
C ARG A 43 -36.74 -18.67 16.84
N ARG A 44 -37.57 -19.00 17.81
CA ARG A 44 -37.16 -19.10 19.24
C ARG A 44 -36.07 -20.18 19.40
N GLU A 45 -36.25 -21.33 18.76
CA GLU A 45 -35.30 -22.44 18.86
C GLU A 45 -33.97 -22.09 18.21
N ILE A 46 -33.95 -21.42 17.02
CA ILE A 46 -32.74 -20.90 16.38
C ILE A 46 -31.99 -19.94 17.34
N VAL A 47 -32.73 -18.99 17.93
CA VAL A 47 -32.11 -18.03 18.87
C VAL A 47 -31.56 -18.76 20.12
N ARG A 48 -32.26 -19.77 20.65
CA ARG A 48 -31.78 -20.57 21.78
C ARG A 48 -30.46 -21.25 21.45
N ILE A 49 -30.40 -21.96 20.29
CA ILE A 49 -29.19 -22.68 19.84
C ILE A 49 -28.02 -21.70 19.64
N LEU A 50 -28.25 -20.57 18.97
CA LEU A 50 -27.23 -19.58 18.76
C LEU A 50 -26.74 -18.94 20.06
N SER A 51 -27.61 -18.69 20.99
CA SER A 51 -27.25 -18.16 22.32
C SER A 51 -26.40 -19.15 23.09
N GLU A 52 -26.79 -20.40 23.17
CA GLU A 52 -26.04 -21.47 23.85
C GLU A 52 -24.66 -21.65 23.22
N PHE A 53 -24.58 -21.64 21.88
CA PHE A 53 -23.31 -21.70 21.18
C PHE A 53 -22.43 -20.48 21.49
N THR A 54 -23.01 -19.27 21.43
CA THR A 54 -22.29 -18.03 21.76
C THR A 54 -21.75 -18.04 23.18
N ASP A 55 -22.56 -18.47 24.14
CA ASP A 55 -22.17 -18.54 25.56
C ASP A 55 -21.07 -19.60 25.78
N SER A 56 -21.07 -20.69 25.01
CA SER A 56 -20.00 -21.70 25.06
C SER A 56 -18.65 -21.19 24.52
N VAL A 57 -18.68 -20.30 23.51
CA VAL A 57 -17.48 -19.74 22.88
C VAL A 57 -16.97 -18.46 23.59
N ARG A 58 -17.85 -17.76 24.29
CA ARG A 58 -17.55 -16.48 24.98
C ARG A 58 -16.30 -16.52 25.88
N PRO A 59 -16.04 -17.58 26.67
CA PRO A 59 -14.84 -17.66 27.50
C PRO A 59 -13.53 -17.65 26.69
N ASP A 60 -13.58 -18.14 25.46
CA ASP A 60 -12.40 -18.28 24.58
C ASP A 60 -12.29 -17.15 23.54
N ALA A 61 -13.14 -16.11 23.62
CA ALA A 61 -13.22 -15.06 22.62
C ALA A 61 -11.89 -14.29 22.46
N GLU A 62 -11.20 -13.99 23.55
CA GLU A 62 -9.87 -13.34 23.52
C GLU A 62 -8.83 -14.25 22.88
N LEU A 63 -8.81 -15.53 23.26
CA LEU A 63 -7.88 -16.51 22.69
C LEU A 63 -8.11 -16.70 21.17
N ILE A 64 -9.34 -16.65 20.71
CA ILE A 64 -9.71 -16.73 19.30
C ILE A 64 -9.21 -15.49 18.56
N ALA A 65 -9.37 -14.29 19.13
CA ALA A 65 -8.87 -13.05 18.58
C ALA A 65 -7.33 -13.06 18.47
N ASP A 66 -6.64 -13.41 19.56
CA ASP A 66 -5.18 -13.52 19.60
C ASP A 66 -4.65 -14.56 18.58
N SER A 67 -5.37 -15.66 18.42
CA SER A 67 -5.04 -16.69 17.41
C SER A 67 -5.17 -16.14 15.99
N GLY A 68 -6.15 -15.28 15.74
CA GLY A 68 -6.31 -14.57 14.46
C GLY A 68 -5.13 -13.66 14.17
N ASP A 69 -4.69 -12.86 15.12
CA ASP A 69 -3.54 -11.98 15.00
C ASP A 69 -2.24 -12.75 14.78
N TYR A 70 -2.05 -13.84 15.53
CA TYR A 70 -0.90 -14.73 15.34
C TYR A 70 -0.86 -15.36 13.94
N LEU A 71 -2.00 -15.84 13.43
CA LEU A 71 -2.10 -16.38 12.07
C LEU A 71 -1.80 -15.33 11.00
N ALA A 72 -2.26 -14.09 11.19
CA ALA A 72 -1.97 -12.98 10.29
C ALA A 72 -0.47 -12.67 10.24
N GLU A 73 0.22 -12.69 11.39
CA GLU A 73 1.66 -12.50 11.47
C GLU A 73 2.42 -13.63 10.75
N ILE A 74 2.04 -14.88 10.98
CA ILE A 74 2.64 -16.04 10.28
C ILE A 74 2.43 -15.95 8.77
N ASP A 75 1.23 -15.59 8.32
CA ASP A 75 0.95 -15.46 6.89
C ASP A 75 1.77 -14.34 6.25
N MET A 76 1.92 -13.19 6.93
CA MET A 76 2.80 -12.11 6.50
C MET A 76 4.25 -12.56 6.38
N LEU A 77 4.78 -13.28 7.37
CA LEU A 77 6.15 -13.81 7.33
C LEU A 77 6.33 -14.82 6.19
N ARG A 78 5.34 -15.69 5.99
CA ARG A 78 5.32 -16.64 4.88
C ARG A 78 5.31 -15.95 3.53
N ALA A 79 4.48 -14.91 3.36
CA ALA A 79 4.40 -14.12 2.14
C ALA A 79 5.74 -13.43 1.82
N LYS A 80 6.37 -12.79 2.82
CA LYS A 80 7.72 -12.20 2.69
C LYS A 80 8.77 -13.25 2.31
N GLY A 81 8.77 -14.41 2.98
CA GLY A 81 9.71 -15.49 2.70
C GLY A 81 9.55 -16.08 1.29
N ARG A 82 8.32 -16.32 0.86
CA ARG A 82 8.01 -16.79 -0.48
C ARG A 82 8.48 -15.79 -1.54
N TRP A 83 8.14 -14.52 -1.37
CA TRP A 83 8.55 -13.46 -2.27
C TRP A 83 10.08 -13.35 -2.37
N ALA A 84 10.77 -13.44 -1.24
CA ALA A 84 12.23 -13.41 -1.18
C ALA A 84 12.87 -14.59 -1.93
N SER A 85 12.33 -15.80 -1.78
CA SER A 85 12.81 -17.00 -2.49
C SER A 85 12.62 -16.88 -4.01
N GLU A 86 11.44 -16.40 -4.45
CA GLU A 86 11.13 -16.25 -5.87
C GLU A 86 12.01 -15.17 -6.56
N ASN A 87 12.46 -14.15 -5.82
CA ASN A 87 13.25 -13.02 -6.34
C ASN A 87 14.75 -13.10 -6.00
N GLY A 88 15.22 -14.18 -5.37
CA GLY A 88 16.62 -14.35 -5.00
C GLY A 88 17.12 -13.28 -4.03
N CYS A 89 16.28 -12.96 -3.03
CA CYS A 89 16.60 -11.96 -2.03
C CYS A 89 17.42 -12.54 -0.90
N VAL A 90 18.25 -11.70 -0.29
CA VAL A 90 19.16 -12.07 0.80
C VAL A 90 18.98 -11.12 1.99
N LYS A 91 19.48 -11.51 3.15
CA LYS A 91 19.59 -10.65 4.32
C LYS A 91 20.83 -9.78 4.19
N PRO A 92 20.72 -8.44 4.05
CA PRO A 92 21.87 -7.55 4.02
C PRO A 92 22.45 -7.39 5.43
N ILE A 93 23.65 -6.81 5.50
CA ILE A 93 24.28 -6.39 6.75
C ILE A 93 23.60 -5.11 7.22
N VAL A 94 23.18 -5.06 8.46
CA VAL A 94 22.71 -3.81 9.09
C VAL A 94 23.92 -2.95 9.41
N SER A 95 24.00 -1.77 8.80
CA SER A 95 25.13 -0.86 9.02
C SER A 95 25.10 -0.25 10.41
N THR A 96 26.22 -0.30 11.10
CA THR A 96 26.46 0.39 12.38
C THR A 96 27.18 1.73 12.20
N ASP A 97 27.80 1.94 11.05
CA ASP A 97 28.65 3.09 10.73
C ASP A 97 28.02 4.07 9.76
N ASP A 98 26.68 3.98 9.60
CA ASP A 98 25.89 4.77 8.65
C ASP A 98 26.34 4.61 7.18
N ARG A 99 26.93 3.48 6.82
CA ARG A 99 27.33 3.17 5.44
C ARG A 99 26.17 2.57 4.68
N LEU A 100 25.89 3.11 3.50
CA LEU A 100 24.97 2.52 2.53
C LEU A 100 25.80 1.93 1.40
N VAL A 101 25.88 0.60 1.35
CA VAL A 101 26.61 -0.14 0.31
C VAL A 101 25.66 -1.10 -0.37
N LEU A 102 25.37 -0.84 -1.61
CA LEU A 102 24.62 -1.75 -2.48
C LEU A 102 25.59 -2.49 -3.39
N LYS A 103 25.52 -3.80 -3.36
CA LYS A 103 26.28 -4.69 -4.26
C LYS A 103 25.31 -5.61 -4.98
N ASN A 104 25.43 -5.63 -6.31
CA ASN A 104 24.56 -6.44 -7.18
C ASN A 104 23.07 -6.24 -6.88
N ALA A 105 22.68 -5.00 -6.51
CA ALA A 105 21.30 -4.67 -6.20
C ALA A 105 20.46 -4.57 -7.47
N ARG A 106 19.24 -5.10 -7.42
CA ARG A 106 18.33 -5.14 -8.58
C ARG A 106 16.99 -4.54 -8.21
N HIS A 107 16.40 -3.84 -9.15
CA HIS A 107 15.03 -3.34 -8.98
C HIS A 107 14.06 -4.51 -9.09
N PRO A 108 13.30 -4.86 -8.03
CA PRO A 108 12.54 -6.11 -7.98
C PRO A 108 11.48 -6.21 -9.11
N LEU A 109 10.69 -5.17 -9.33
CA LEU A 109 9.66 -5.16 -10.37
C LEU A 109 10.27 -5.20 -11.78
N LEU A 110 11.37 -4.46 -12.00
CA LEU A 110 12.07 -4.49 -13.29
C LEU A 110 12.68 -5.87 -13.56
N GLN A 111 13.22 -6.51 -12.53
CA GLN A 111 13.74 -7.88 -12.62
C GLN A 111 12.64 -8.86 -13.06
N GLN A 112 11.46 -8.80 -12.46
CA GLN A 112 10.33 -9.65 -12.84
C GLN A 112 9.90 -9.40 -14.29
N THR A 113 9.74 -8.13 -14.69
CA THR A 113 9.31 -7.75 -16.04
C THR A 113 10.31 -8.21 -17.10
N LEU A 114 11.60 -7.98 -16.88
CA LEU A 114 12.64 -8.37 -17.83
C LEU A 114 12.84 -9.88 -17.88
N ARG A 115 12.75 -10.57 -16.75
CA ARG A 115 12.82 -12.04 -16.70
C ARG A 115 11.69 -12.70 -17.50
N ALA A 116 10.48 -12.14 -17.46
CA ALA A 116 9.37 -12.61 -18.30
C ALA A 116 9.64 -12.42 -19.81
N GLN A 117 10.55 -11.50 -20.16
CA GLN A 117 11.00 -11.24 -21.54
C GLN A 117 12.30 -11.99 -21.92
N GLY A 118 12.81 -12.86 -21.05
CA GLY A 118 14.08 -13.55 -21.24
C GLY A 118 15.32 -12.64 -21.15
N ARG A 119 15.20 -11.49 -20.50
CA ARG A 119 16.25 -10.47 -20.32
C ARG A 119 16.65 -10.38 -18.84
N GLU A 120 17.85 -9.89 -18.59
CA GLU A 120 18.36 -9.66 -17.25
C GLU A 120 18.44 -8.17 -16.92
N VAL A 121 18.26 -7.83 -15.64
CA VAL A 121 18.48 -6.49 -15.12
C VAL A 121 19.97 -6.28 -14.93
N VAL A 122 20.46 -5.13 -15.36
CA VAL A 122 21.82 -4.68 -15.02
C VAL A 122 21.84 -4.34 -13.53
N PRO A 123 22.66 -4.99 -12.72
CA PRO A 123 22.71 -4.76 -11.28
C PRO A 123 23.36 -3.41 -10.95
N LEU A 124 22.98 -2.86 -9.81
CA LEU A 124 23.51 -1.63 -9.25
C LEU A 124 24.55 -1.90 -8.18
N ASP A 125 25.74 -1.32 -8.37
CA ASP A 125 26.78 -1.20 -7.33
C ASP A 125 26.94 0.28 -6.96
N MET A 126 26.77 0.62 -5.69
CA MET A 126 26.99 1.97 -5.19
C MET A 126 27.40 1.96 -3.72
N GLN A 127 28.06 3.04 -3.30
CA GLN A 127 28.44 3.24 -1.91
C GLN A 127 28.30 4.70 -1.51
N LEU A 128 27.67 4.94 -0.36
CA LEU A 128 27.65 6.21 0.35
C LEU A 128 28.16 6.00 1.77
N ASP A 129 28.84 7.01 2.31
CA ASP A 129 29.34 7.03 3.68
C ASP A 129 29.29 8.47 4.23
N ARG A 130 29.73 8.68 5.46
CA ARG A 130 29.73 10.02 6.10
C ARG A 130 30.56 11.08 5.37
N ARG A 131 31.50 10.69 4.51
CA ARG A 131 32.34 11.63 3.73
C ARG A 131 31.77 11.88 2.35
N LYS A 132 31.17 10.84 1.75
CA LYS A 132 30.56 10.87 0.42
C LYS A 132 29.11 10.44 0.57
N HIS A 133 28.29 11.32 1.10
CA HIS A 133 26.93 10.99 1.50
C HIS A 133 25.86 11.36 0.44
N ILE A 134 26.25 12.11 -0.61
CA ILE A 134 25.37 12.41 -1.75
C ILE A 134 26.05 11.95 -3.04
N LEU A 135 25.28 11.17 -3.84
CA LEU A 135 25.65 10.75 -5.19
C LEU A 135 24.81 11.57 -6.20
N VAL A 136 25.51 12.33 -7.04
CA VAL A 136 24.87 13.02 -8.18
C VAL A 136 25.15 12.24 -9.44
N ILE A 137 24.10 11.83 -10.16
CA ILE A 137 24.16 11.04 -11.38
C ILE A 137 23.77 11.93 -12.55
N SER A 138 24.73 12.20 -13.45
CA SER A 138 24.54 12.99 -14.66
C SER A 138 24.62 12.09 -15.91
N GLY A 139 23.93 12.47 -16.97
CA GLY A 139 23.96 11.76 -18.25
C GLY A 139 22.59 11.73 -18.97
N PRO A 140 22.50 11.07 -20.13
CA PRO A 140 21.25 11.01 -20.90
C PRO A 140 20.16 10.20 -20.17
N ASN A 141 18.88 10.51 -20.42
CA ASN A 141 17.75 9.85 -19.74
C ASN A 141 17.70 8.32 -19.99
N ALA A 142 18.12 7.87 -21.16
CA ALA A 142 18.21 6.45 -21.50
C ALA A 142 19.32 5.68 -20.76
N GLY A 143 20.17 6.35 -19.98
CA GLY A 143 21.33 5.76 -19.28
C GLY A 143 21.03 5.04 -17.98
N GLY A 144 19.75 4.91 -17.57
CA GLY A 144 19.38 4.19 -16.35
C GLY A 144 19.48 5.00 -15.06
N LYS A 145 19.62 6.34 -15.09
CA LYS A 145 19.69 7.23 -13.93
C LYS A 145 18.52 7.03 -12.97
N SER A 146 17.29 7.15 -13.47
CA SER A 146 16.07 6.99 -12.67
C SER A 146 15.92 5.55 -12.14
N VAL A 147 16.41 4.54 -12.87
CA VAL A 147 16.43 3.15 -12.41
C VAL A 147 17.39 2.98 -11.23
N CYS A 148 18.57 3.58 -11.28
CA CYS A 148 19.53 3.58 -10.17
C CYS A 148 18.90 4.19 -8.90
N LEU A 149 18.28 5.36 -9.03
CA LEU A 149 17.62 6.06 -7.94
C LEU A 149 16.44 5.25 -7.38
N LYS A 150 15.54 4.76 -8.25
CA LYS A 150 14.39 3.92 -7.86
C LYS A 150 14.85 2.62 -7.21
N THR A 151 15.94 1.98 -7.70
CA THR A 151 16.51 0.77 -7.11
C THR A 151 17.02 1.04 -5.69
N THR A 152 17.76 2.11 -5.49
CA THR A 152 18.25 2.50 -4.16
C THR A 152 17.08 2.70 -3.19
N GLY A 153 16.06 3.45 -3.62
CA GLY A 153 14.90 3.74 -2.78
C GLY A 153 14.12 2.49 -2.39
N ILE A 154 13.78 1.65 -3.38
CA ILE A 154 12.97 0.46 -3.10
C ILE A 154 13.71 -0.58 -2.24
N VAL A 155 15.01 -0.81 -2.49
CA VAL A 155 15.81 -1.75 -1.72
C VAL A 155 15.96 -1.27 -0.27
N GLN A 156 16.23 0.03 -0.07
CA GLN A 156 16.30 0.63 1.26
C GLN A 156 14.97 0.57 2.00
N TYR A 157 13.87 0.87 1.33
CA TYR A 157 12.54 0.83 1.92
C TYR A 157 12.13 -0.60 2.29
N MET A 158 12.37 -1.57 1.40
CA MET A 158 12.14 -2.99 1.68
C MET A 158 12.89 -3.46 2.92
N PHE A 159 14.18 -3.11 3.01
CA PHE A 159 15.00 -3.43 4.19
C PHE A 159 14.38 -2.89 5.47
N GLN A 160 13.97 -1.63 5.50
CA GLN A 160 13.35 -1.01 6.69
C GLN A 160 11.97 -1.56 7.03
N CYS A 161 11.26 -2.12 6.05
CA CYS A 161 10.01 -2.87 6.27
C CYS A 161 10.23 -4.33 6.69
N GLY A 162 11.48 -4.75 6.91
CA GLY A 162 11.81 -6.11 7.33
C GLY A 162 11.66 -7.16 6.22
N PHE A 163 11.87 -6.76 4.96
CA PHE A 163 12.01 -7.68 3.84
C PHE A 163 13.48 -8.07 3.64
N LEU A 164 13.71 -9.26 3.11
CA LEU A 164 14.95 -9.57 2.42
C LEU A 164 15.03 -8.78 1.12
N VAL A 165 16.24 -8.43 0.68
CA VAL A 165 16.45 -7.53 -0.46
C VAL A 165 17.12 -8.21 -1.65
N PRO A 166 16.77 -7.85 -2.89
CA PRO A 166 17.38 -8.40 -4.10
C PRO A 166 18.75 -7.78 -4.36
N ALA A 167 19.73 -8.15 -3.55
CA ALA A 167 21.10 -7.66 -3.59
C ALA A 167 22.08 -8.77 -3.18
N SER A 168 23.37 -8.48 -3.10
CA SER A 168 24.37 -9.40 -2.52
C SER A 168 24.37 -9.32 -0.99
N GLU A 169 24.67 -10.44 -0.33
CA GLU A 169 24.79 -10.57 1.13
C GLU A 169 25.80 -9.60 1.77
N VAL A 170 26.79 -9.14 0.98
CA VAL A 170 27.77 -8.15 1.42
C VAL A 170 27.25 -6.71 1.33
N SER A 171 26.02 -6.50 0.90
CA SER A 171 25.38 -5.18 0.95
C SER A 171 25.15 -4.76 2.40
N GLU A 172 25.41 -3.48 2.66
CA GLU A 172 25.32 -2.91 4.01
C GLU A 172 24.33 -1.74 3.97
N LEU A 173 23.29 -1.80 4.79
CA LEU A 173 22.19 -0.84 4.77
C LEU A 173 22.01 -0.21 6.17
N PRO A 174 22.04 1.13 6.27
CA PRO A 174 21.73 1.83 7.50
C PRO A 174 20.21 1.94 7.71
N VAL A 175 19.78 2.25 8.91
CA VAL A 175 18.38 2.58 9.21
C VAL A 175 18.21 4.08 9.19
N PHE A 176 17.52 4.60 8.18
CA PHE A 176 17.18 6.01 8.10
C PHE A 176 15.90 6.31 8.89
N ARG A 177 15.89 7.47 9.56
CA ARG A 177 14.70 7.97 10.27
C ARG A 177 13.64 8.49 9.30
N SER A 178 14.07 9.03 8.16
CA SER A 178 13.21 9.60 7.14
C SER A 178 13.75 9.28 5.74
N ILE A 179 12.87 9.01 4.81
CA ILE A 179 13.17 8.87 3.38
C ILE A 179 12.30 9.87 2.66
N PHE A 180 12.90 10.85 2.01
CA PHE A 180 12.20 11.80 1.15
C PHE A 180 12.40 11.42 -0.31
N ILE A 181 11.32 11.45 -1.06
CA ILE A 181 11.30 11.03 -2.47
C ILE A 181 10.66 12.14 -3.29
N ASP A 182 11.37 12.59 -4.31
CA ASP A 182 10.87 13.49 -5.35
C ASP A 182 11.19 12.86 -6.71
N ILE A 183 10.31 11.95 -7.13
CA ILE A 183 10.40 11.19 -8.38
C ILE A 183 9.07 11.43 -9.08
N GLY A 184 9.04 12.31 -10.04
CA GLY A 184 7.84 12.63 -10.80
C GLY A 184 8.07 12.40 -12.29
N ASP A 185 7.30 11.48 -12.89
CA ASP A 185 6.94 11.48 -14.31
C ASP A 185 5.48 11.97 -14.39
N GLU A 186 5.18 13.16 -13.91
CA GLU A 186 3.89 13.79 -14.16
C GLU A 186 3.88 14.37 -15.58
N GLN A 187 3.74 13.47 -16.56
CA GLN A 187 3.37 13.81 -17.93
C GLN A 187 1.87 14.11 -18.01
N SER A 188 1.39 15.12 -17.31
CA SER A 188 0.12 15.72 -17.62
C SER A 188 0.37 17.04 -18.35
N ILE A 189 -0.03 17.08 -19.61
CA ILE A 189 0.15 18.20 -20.55
C ILE A 189 -0.50 19.51 -20.06
N ASP A 190 -1.31 19.47 -19.05
CA ASP A 190 -2.10 20.62 -18.54
C ASP A 190 -1.50 21.35 -17.33
N ASP A 191 -0.33 20.92 -16.79
CA ASP A 191 0.13 21.39 -15.47
C ASP A 191 1.65 21.66 -15.33
N ASP A 192 2.35 22.08 -16.37
CA ASP A 192 3.82 22.36 -16.32
C ASP A 192 4.18 23.38 -15.21
N LEU A 193 3.30 24.35 -14.91
CA LEU A 193 3.54 25.34 -13.86
C LEU A 193 3.24 24.80 -12.45
N SER A 194 2.33 23.83 -12.35
CA SER A 194 1.99 23.17 -11.09
C SER A 194 3.07 22.16 -10.70
N THR A 195 3.68 21.46 -11.65
CA THR A 195 4.74 20.47 -11.46
C THR A 195 5.99 21.08 -10.84
N TYR A 196 6.51 22.20 -11.41
CA TYR A 196 7.68 22.88 -10.84
C TYR A 196 7.43 23.42 -9.43
N SER A 197 6.24 24.00 -9.19
CA SER A 197 5.87 24.49 -7.89
C SER A 197 5.77 23.37 -6.83
N SER A 198 5.28 22.20 -7.24
CA SER A 198 5.21 21.01 -6.39
C SER A 198 6.60 20.49 -6.03
N HIS A 199 7.53 20.43 -7.00
CA HIS A 199 8.93 20.09 -6.75
C HIS A 199 9.60 21.04 -5.76
N LEU A 200 9.40 22.35 -5.91
CA LEU A 200 9.94 23.35 -4.97
C LEU A 200 9.35 23.20 -3.56
N LEU A 201 8.06 22.88 -3.44
CA LEU A 201 7.43 22.61 -2.15
C LEU A 201 7.98 21.35 -1.50
N ASN A 202 8.16 20.27 -2.28
CA ASN A 202 8.80 19.04 -1.82
C ASN A 202 10.23 19.31 -1.33
N MET A 203 11.03 20.04 -2.08
CA MET A 203 12.39 20.42 -1.69
C MET A 203 12.42 21.28 -0.43
N LYS A 204 11.48 22.20 -0.25
CA LYS A 204 11.32 22.97 0.99
C LYS A 204 11.04 22.06 2.18
N ASN A 205 10.14 21.09 2.03
CA ASN A 205 9.80 20.12 3.07
C ASN A 205 11.00 19.20 3.38
N MET A 206 11.72 18.74 2.35
CA MET A 206 12.96 17.99 2.52
C MET A 206 14.00 18.80 3.31
N LEU A 207 14.23 20.05 2.93
CA LEU A 207 15.17 20.93 3.66
C LEU A 207 14.73 21.17 5.09
N ALA A 208 13.44 21.26 5.39
CA ALA A 208 12.96 21.41 6.75
C ALA A 208 13.18 20.16 7.60
N GLY A 209 12.92 18.97 7.04
CA GLY A 209 12.93 17.69 7.76
C GLY A 209 14.26 16.90 7.66
N ALA A 210 15.18 17.27 6.78
CA ALA A 210 16.42 16.53 6.58
C ALA A 210 17.38 16.64 7.75
N SER A 211 18.04 15.53 8.06
CA SER A 211 19.08 15.37 9.07
C SER A 211 20.12 14.35 8.58
N SER A 212 21.17 14.11 9.37
CA SER A 212 22.16 13.06 9.07
C SER A 212 21.59 11.63 9.01
N ALA A 213 20.41 11.41 9.57
CA ALA A 213 19.68 10.13 9.50
C ALA A 213 18.58 10.14 8.42
N THR A 214 18.74 10.91 7.36
CA THR A 214 17.76 11.05 6.27
C THR A 214 18.38 10.59 4.95
N LEU A 215 17.58 9.85 4.16
CA LEU A 215 17.86 9.58 2.74
C LEU A 215 16.97 10.46 1.86
N VAL A 216 17.56 11.18 0.90
CA VAL A 216 16.85 11.94 -0.11
C VAL A 216 17.04 11.33 -1.49
N LEU A 217 15.98 11.21 -2.26
CA LEU A 217 15.96 10.65 -3.60
C LEU A 217 15.27 11.66 -4.51
N ILE A 218 16.04 12.29 -5.40
CA ILE A 218 15.53 13.36 -6.26
C ILE A 218 15.85 13.01 -7.72
N ASP A 219 14.83 12.89 -8.54
CA ASP A 219 14.97 12.69 -9.97
C ASP A 219 14.88 14.04 -10.72
N GLU A 220 15.61 14.18 -11.82
CA GLU A 220 15.63 15.35 -12.70
C GLU A 220 15.82 16.69 -11.97
N PHE A 221 16.73 16.73 -10.99
CA PHE A 221 16.94 17.88 -10.11
C PHE A 221 17.30 19.15 -10.90
N GLY A 222 16.55 20.22 -10.63
CA GLY A 222 16.71 21.52 -11.30
C GLY A 222 16.05 21.62 -12.68
N SER A 223 15.28 20.61 -13.11
CA SER A 223 14.47 20.64 -14.34
C SER A 223 13.18 21.45 -14.15
N GLY A 224 12.44 21.69 -15.24
CA GLY A 224 11.12 22.32 -15.20
C GLY A 224 11.11 23.87 -15.13
N THR A 225 12.30 24.52 -15.25
CA THR A 225 12.42 25.97 -15.34
C THR A 225 13.58 26.38 -16.28
N GLU A 226 13.81 27.68 -16.41
CA GLU A 226 14.95 28.19 -17.18
C GLU A 226 16.27 27.61 -16.62
N PRO A 227 17.17 27.04 -17.45
CA PRO A 227 18.32 26.25 -17.02
C PRO A 227 19.27 26.94 -16.02
N VAL A 228 19.51 28.25 -16.20
CA VAL A 228 20.41 29.01 -15.30
C VAL A 228 19.77 29.20 -13.91
N ILE A 229 18.49 29.52 -13.87
CA ILE A 229 17.74 29.68 -12.63
C ILE A 229 17.57 28.33 -11.92
N GLY A 230 17.18 27.30 -12.66
CA GLY A 230 17.04 25.94 -12.13
C GLY A 230 18.35 25.42 -11.55
N GLY A 231 19.46 25.61 -12.25
CA GLY A 231 20.80 25.26 -11.77
C GLY A 231 21.20 25.97 -10.49
N ALA A 232 21.00 27.29 -10.41
CA ALA A 232 21.34 28.06 -9.21
C ALA A 232 20.51 27.64 -7.97
N ILE A 233 19.21 27.37 -8.18
CA ILE A 233 18.33 26.88 -7.10
C ILE A 233 18.77 25.48 -6.67
N ALA A 234 19.07 24.60 -7.61
CA ALA A 234 19.53 23.24 -7.34
C ALA A 234 20.84 23.25 -6.57
N GLU A 235 21.81 24.08 -6.95
CA GLU A 235 23.08 24.26 -6.23
C GLU A 235 22.86 24.70 -4.77
N ALA A 236 22.05 25.74 -4.57
CA ALA A 236 21.75 26.24 -3.23
C ALA A 236 21.04 25.20 -2.32
N ILE A 237 20.16 24.40 -2.90
CA ILE A 237 19.47 23.31 -2.18
C ILE A 237 20.48 22.19 -1.84
N LEU A 238 21.33 21.80 -2.81
CA LEU A 238 22.35 20.77 -2.63
C LEU A 238 23.34 21.14 -1.53
N GLU A 239 23.84 22.39 -1.52
CA GLU A 239 24.70 22.89 -0.45
C GLU A 239 24.05 22.77 0.93
N ARG A 240 22.77 23.10 1.05
CA ARG A 240 22.03 22.97 2.30
C ARG A 240 21.84 21.51 2.72
N LEU A 241 21.55 20.60 1.78
CA LEU A 241 21.47 19.17 2.05
C LEU A 241 22.83 18.61 2.49
N LEU A 242 23.91 19.01 1.83
CA LEU A 242 25.26 18.68 2.21
C LEU A 242 25.60 19.16 3.64
N ALA A 243 25.28 20.40 3.98
CA ALA A 243 25.50 20.95 5.31
C ALA A 243 24.72 20.22 6.41
N LYS A 244 23.59 19.60 6.10
CA LYS A 244 22.80 18.78 7.02
C LYS A 244 23.34 17.36 7.18
N GLY A 245 24.29 16.94 6.35
CA GLY A 245 24.87 15.59 6.38
C GLY A 245 23.93 14.48 5.98
N CYS A 246 22.81 14.78 5.29
CA CYS A 246 21.87 13.77 4.84
C CYS A 246 22.45 12.95 3.68
N TYR A 247 21.99 11.70 3.55
CA TYR A 247 22.34 10.84 2.43
C TYR A 247 21.44 11.15 1.25
N GLY A 248 21.98 11.03 0.03
CA GLY A 248 21.17 11.33 -1.15
C GLY A 248 21.63 10.64 -2.42
N VAL A 249 20.64 10.32 -3.27
CA VAL A 249 20.88 9.99 -4.68
C VAL A 249 20.06 10.96 -5.51
N ILE A 250 20.75 11.71 -6.37
CA ILE A 250 20.15 12.81 -7.11
C ILE A 250 20.51 12.63 -8.58
N THR A 251 19.52 12.67 -9.47
CA THR A 251 19.80 12.67 -10.91
C THR A 251 19.66 14.08 -11.47
N VAL A 252 20.48 14.38 -12.47
CA VAL A 252 20.40 15.64 -13.22
C VAL A 252 20.34 15.34 -14.71
N SER A 253 19.46 16.05 -15.42
CA SER A 253 19.22 15.88 -16.86
C SER A 253 19.78 17.05 -17.66
N TYR A 254 20.98 17.54 -17.31
CA TYR A 254 21.62 18.58 -18.10
C TYR A 254 22.25 18.00 -19.37
N THR A 255 21.70 18.39 -20.51
CA THR A 255 22.29 18.11 -21.82
C THR A 255 23.42 19.10 -22.19
N HIS A 256 23.59 20.16 -21.39
CA HIS A 256 24.56 21.22 -21.65
C HIS A 256 25.11 21.79 -20.34
N LEU A 257 26.14 21.17 -19.80
CA LEU A 257 27.19 21.80 -19.00
C LEU A 257 28.54 21.29 -19.47
#